data_69ab11c77f9091dfc0212a4609deea8f
#
_entry.id   69ab11c77f9091dfc0212a4609deea8f
#
_cell.length_a   1.000
_cell.length_b   1.000
_cell.length_c   1.000
_cell.angle_alpha   90.00
_cell.angle_beta   90.00
_cell.angle_gamma   90.00
#
_symmetry.space_group_name_H-M   'P 1'
#
loop_
_entity.id
_entity.type
_entity.pdbx_description
1 polymer ?
#
loop_
_entity_poly.entity_id
_entity_poly.type
_entity_poly.pdbx_seq_one_letter_code
_entity_poly.pdbx_strand_id
1 'polypeptide(L)'
;MTMIQINDDAPAVIVASDQTQSAPIVIAHRGASGYLPEHTTEGVVLAHAMLADYIEQDVVLSKDGIPVVFHDLILDDLTDAASVLPDLRRADGRWHVMDFTLAELRTLTVTERRSPSRPWKDKGNRFPLESGRFRISTLAEHLQLIHGLNRTRPHQAGVYVELKGPAEHRAASLDISKAVLEVLTQHGYDSPDDHIYLQCFDEAEVLRLRTELKTPLRIIQLLSQPADAAKLKTIAEVADGIGVPLSHVVTGKNADSTPQVTELVRNAHANALQVHVWTFRTDALPGFAGTAAEYLEWLVVAAGVDGIFADQPDVVVDWRTARRQQVNGGKSFRLLKERGQEKSQSEK
;
A
#
# COMPACT_ATOMS: atom_id res chain seq x y z
N MET A 1 24.04 -63.17 -13.75
CA MET A 1 23.93 -62.24 -12.61
C MET A 1 24.18 -60.85 -13.15
N THR A 2 23.14 -60.19 -13.61
CA THR A 2 23.19 -58.91 -14.33
C THR A 2 22.95 -57.82 -13.34
N MET A 3 23.94 -56.97 -13.17
CA MET A 3 23.79 -55.75 -12.32
C MET A 3 23.01 -54.71 -13.09
N ILE A 4 21.94 -54.24 -12.48
CA ILE A 4 21.16 -53.08 -12.94
C ILE A 4 21.85 -51.82 -12.39
N GLN A 5 22.36 -50.97 -13.28
CA GLN A 5 22.77 -49.60 -12.92
C GLN A 5 21.51 -48.77 -12.73
N ILE A 6 21.42 -48.14 -11.58
CA ILE A 6 20.41 -47.10 -11.30
C ILE A 6 21.00 -45.76 -11.70
N ASN A 7 20.38 -45.12 -12.70
CA ASN A 7 20.71 -43.73 -13.09
C ASN A 7 20.12 -42.78 -12.02
N ASP A 8 20.99 -42.08 -11.30
CA ASP A 8 20.66 -40.93 -10.40
C ASP A 8 20.66 -39.65 -11.21
N ASP A 9 19.63 -39.41 -11.99
CA ASP A 9 19.36 -38.11 -12.62
C ASP A 9 17.95 -37.64 -12.20
N ALA A 10 17.79 -37.32 -10.91
CA ALA A 10 16.71 -36.50 -10.47
C ALA A 10 17.15 -35.02 -10.48
N PRO A 11 16.40 -34.08 -11.08
CA PRO A 11 16.75 -32.68 -11.05
C PRO A 11 16.79 -32.19 -9.61
N ALA A 12 17.91 -31.59 -9.22
CA ALA A 12 18.06 -30.97 -7.92
C ALA A 12 17.00 -29.87 -7.77
N VAL A 13 16.02 -30.13 -6.90
CA VAL A 13 15.14 -29.08 -6.39
C VAL A 13 16.03 -28.10 -5.63
N ILE A 14 16.33 -26.97 -6.24
CA ILE A 14 16.98 -25.85 -5.55
C ILE A 14 15.98 -25.39 -4.49
N VAL A 15 16.10 -25.94 -3.29
CA VAL A 15 15.47 -25.35 -2.10
C VAL A 15 16.17 -24.03 -1.89
N ALA A 16 15.49 -22.94 -2.25
CA ALA A 16 15.97 -21.60 -1.97
C ALA A 16 16.37 -21.50 -0.51
N SER A 17 17.57 -21.02 -0.26
CA SER A 17 18.17 -20.80 1.05
C SER A 17 17.18 -20.08 1.97
N ASP A 18 17.11 -20.55 3.20
CA ASP A 18 16.40 -19.99 4.36
C ASP A 18 16.91 -18.55 4.65
N GLN A 19 16.63 -17.61 3.76
CA GLN A 19 16.65 -16.20 4.06
C GLN A 19 15.37 -15.94 4.85
N THR A 20 15.47 -15.53 6.09
CA THR A 20 14.36 -15.05 6.92
C THR A 20 13.81 -13.78 6.25
N GLN A 21 12.99 -13.98 5.24
CA GLN A 21 12.29 -12.89 4.55
C GLN A 21 11.44 -12.18 5.60
N SER A 22 11.69 -10.89 5.83
CA SER A 22 10.87 -10.10 6.74
C SER A 22 9.41 -10.16 6.27
N ALA A 23 8.49 -10.31 7.20
CA ALA A 23 7.09 -10.34 6.83
C ALA A 23 6.71 -8.99 6.18
N PRO A 24 5.88 -9.01 5.12
CA PRO A 24 5.53 -7.80 4.39
C PRO A 24 4.81 -6.81 5.31
N ILE A 25 5.03 -5.51 5.08
CA ILE A 25 4.22 -4.48 5.73
C ILE A 25 2.82 -4.46 5.14
N VAL A 26 1.83 -4.20 5.98
CA VAL A 26 0.43 -4.04 5.58
C VAL A 26 0.09 -2.56 5.57
N ILE A 27 -0.26 -2.04 4.40
CA ILE A 27 -0.59 -0.65 4.18
C ILE A 27 -2.11 -0.57 3.95
N ALA A 28 -2.82 0.09 4.85
CA ALA A 28 -4.26 0.31 4.71
C ALA A 28 -4.52 1.35 3.62
N HIS A 29 -4.91 0.88 2.43
CA HIS A 29 -5.13 1.70 1.23
C HIS A 29 -6.30 2.66 1.45
N ARG A 30 -5.99 3.96 1.59
CA ARG A 30 -6.94 5.03 1.91
C ARG A 30 -7.69 4.80 3.22
N GLY A 31 -7.02 4.22 4.22
CA GLY A 31 -7.62 3.67 5.42
C GLY A 31 -8.22 2.28 5.20
N ALA A 32 -9.24 1.90 5.96
CA ALA A 32 -9.98 0.65 5.77
C ALA A 32 -11.06 0.80 4.68
N SER A 33 -10.64 1.16 3.44
CA SER A 33 -11.53 1.56 2.35
C SER A 33 -12.39 0.42 1.78
N GLY A 34 -12.13 -0.81 2.17
CA GLY A 34 -12.99 -1.95 1.89
C GLY A 34 -14.28 -1.98 2.70
N TYR A 35 -14.33 -1.21 3.80
CA TYR A 35 -15.43 -1.22 4.78
C TYR A 35 -16.09 0.14 4.96
N LEU A 36 -15.35 1.24 4.78
CA LEU A 36 -15.81 2.62 4.95
C LEU A 36 -15.37 3.47 3.76
N PRO A 37 -16.02 4.60 3.48
CA PRO A 37 -15.60 5.50 2.40
C PRO A 37 -14.13 5.91 2.58
N GLU A 38 -13.41 5.90 1.46
CA GLU A 38 -11.97 6.15 1.42
C GLU A 38 -11.60 7.50 2.07
N HIS A 39 -10.44 7.55 2.74
CA HIS A 39 -9.84 8.74 3.35
C HIS A 39 -10.65 9.40 4.48
N THR A 40 -11.62 8.71 5.04
CA THR A 40 -12.38 9.21 6.20
C THR A 40 -11.61 8.95 7.51
N THR A 41 -11.79 9.81 8.50
CA THR A 41 -11.21 9.62 9.85
C THR A 41 -11.68 8.31 10.48
N GLU A 42 -12.93 7.90 10.22
CA GLU A 42 -13.49 6.62 10.66
C GLU A 42 -12.75 5.44 10.03
N GLY A 43 -12.41 5.55 8.73
CA GLY A 43 -11.60 4.56 8.02
C GLY A 43 -10.18 4.46 8.56
N VAL A 44 -9.58 5.58 9.00
CA VAL A 44 -8.27 5.61 9.68
C VAL A 44 -8.34 4.89 11.02
N VAL A 45 -9.35 5.20 11.86
CA VAL A 45 -9.53 4.53 13.16
C VAL A 45 -9.72 3.03 13.00
N LEU A 46 -10.53 2.62 12.01
CA LEU A 46 -10.77 1.21 11.74
C LEU A 46 -9.49 0.50 11.25
N ALA A 47 -8.73 1.10 10.34
CA ALA A 47 -7.46 0.56 9.86
C ALA A 47 -6.43 0.38 10.98
N HIS A 48 -6.34 1.37 11.89
CA HIS A 48 -5.49 1.27 13.09
C HIS A 48 -5.96 0.14 14.02
N ALA A 49 -7.27 -0.03 14.18
CA ALA A 49 -7.84 -1.11 14.99
C ALA A 49 -7.59 -2.49 14.39
N MET A 50 -7.49 -2.59 13.07
CA MET A 50 -7.13 -3.78 12.29
C MET A 50 -5.61 -4.07 12.27
N LEU A 51 -4.81 -3.27 12.98
CA LEU A 51 -3.36 -3.46 13.12
C LEU A 51 -2.57 -3.32 11.80
N ALA A 52 -3.03 -2.47 10.89
CA ALA A 52 -2.25 -2.09 9.72
C ALA A 52 -0.93 -1.43 10.14
N ASP A 53 0.18 -1.79 9.50
CA ASP A 53 1.50 -1.22 9.85
C ASP A 53 1.61 0.24 9.41
N TYR A 54 0.97 0.58 8.28
CA TYR A 54 0.86 1.94 7.76
C TYR A 54 -0.57 2.23 7.34
N ILE A 55 -0.96 3.50 7.44
CA ILE A 55 -2.24 4.00 6.93
C ILE A 55 -1.93 5.01 5.84
N GLU A 56 -2.54 4.84 4.66
CA GLU A 56 -2.29 5.71 3.52
C GLU A 56 -3.16 6.95 3.53
N GLN A 57 -2.56 8.07 3.07
CA GLN A 57 -3.19 9.35 2.81
C GLN A 57 -2.82 9.83 1.42
N ASP A 58 -3.77 9.86 0.48
CA ASP A 58 -3.64 10.62 -0.76
C ASP A 58 -3.88 12.10 -0.46
N VAL A 59 -3.01 12.99 -0.91
CA VAL A 59 -3.09 14.40 -0.58
C VAL A 59 -3.22 15.25 -1.83
N VAL A 60 -4.15 16.20 -1.78
CA VAL A 60 -4.32 17.29 -2.73
C VAL A 60 -4.35 18.61 -1.95
N LEU A 61 -4.19 19.76 -2.62
CA LEU A 61 -4.32 21.06 -1.96
C LEU A 61 -5.69 21.67 -2.22
N SER A 62 -6.24 22.30 -1.18
CA SER A 62 -7.34 23.25 -1.30
C SER A 62 -6.88 24.55 -1.96
N LYS A 63 -7.80 25.44 -2.35
CA LYS A 63 -7.56 26.76 -2.93
C LYS A 63 -6.64 27.63 -2.04
N ASP A 64 -6.81 27.51 -0.75
CA ASP A 64 -6.02 28.22 0.28
C ASP A 64 -4.74 27.50 0.67
N GLY A 65 -4.32 26.48 -0.13
CA GLY A 65 -3.03 25.80 -0.01
C GLY A 65 -2.94 24.82 1.16
N ILE A 66 -4.07 24.40 1.73
CA ILE A 66 -4.09 23.44 2.84
C ILE A 66 -4.07 22.02 2.30
N PRO A 67 -3.13 21.15 2.75
CA PRO A 67 -3.12 19.73 2.40
C PRO A 67 -4.36 19.01 2.96
N VAL A 68 -5.26 18.56 2.05
CA VAL A 68 -6.45 17.78 2.39
C VAL A 68 -6.28 16.35 1.93
N VAL A 69 -6.81 15.40 2.69
CA VAL A 69 -6.72 13.96 2.37
C VAL A 69 -7.87 13.60 1.44
N PHE A 70 -7.53 13.41 0.17
CA PHE A 70 -8.47 13.11 -0.90
C PHE A 70 -7.72 12.56 -2.12
N HIS A 71 -8.27 11.54 -2.81
CA HIS A 71 -7.54 10.88 -3.89
C HIS A 71 -7.57 11.64 -5.21
N ASP A 72 -8.75 12.12 -5.62
CA ASP A 72 -8.94 12.69 -6.95
C ASP A 72 -8.68 14.21 -6.92
N LEU A 73 -8.26 14.78 -8.05
CA LEU A 73 -8.21 16.24 -8.21
C LEU A 73 -9.62 16.85 -8.35
N ILE A 74 -10.65 16.01 -8.46
CA ILE A 74 -12.06 16.38 -8.67
C ILE A 74 -12.95 15.72 -7.61
N LEU A 75 -14.01 16.39 -7.22
CA LEU A 75 -14.91 16.01 -6.11
C LEU A 75 -16.08 15.10 -6.52
N ASP A 76 -16.31 14.94 -7.83
CA ASP A 76 -17.54 14.43 -8.43
C ASP A 76 -17.94 13.03 -7.93
N ASP A 77 -17.00 12.10 -7.90
CA ASP A 77 -17.28 10.68 -7.63
C ASP A 77 -17.40 10.33 -6.14
N LEU A 78 -16.97 11.25 -5.27
CA LEU A 78 -16.81 10.97 -3.83
C LEU A 78 -17.61 11.90 -2.93
N THR A 79 -18.26 12.94 -3.50
CA THR A 79 -18.93 13.95 -2.68
C THR A 79 -20.29 14.33 -3.25
N ASP A 80 -21.02 15.13 -2.47
CA ASP A 80 -22.28 15.78 -2.86
C ASP A 80 -22.06 17.20 -3.44
N ALA A 81 -20.86 17.51 -3.97
CA ALA A 81 -20.52 18.84 -4.51
C ALA A 81 -21.52 19.36 -5.54
N ALA A 82 -22.03 18.48 -6.40
CA ALA A 82 -23.04 18.84 -7.40
C ALA A 82 -24.34 19.40 -6.78
N SER A 83 -24.69 18.96 -5.59
CA SER A 83 -25.90 19.42 -4.87
C SER A 83 -25.62 20.61 -3.98
N VAL A 84 -24.44 20.66 -3.33
CA VAL A 84 -24.09 21.68 -2.32
C VAL A 84 -23.50 22.93 -2.97
N LEU A 85 -22.74 22.77 -4.07
CA LEU A 85 -22.00 23.86 -4.73
C LEU A 85 -22.26 23.88 -6.25
N PRO A 86 -23.54 23.90 -6.72
CA PRO A 86 -23.87 23.70 -8.14
C PRO A 86 -23.26 24.76 -9.07
N ASP A 87 -23.13 25.98 -8.59
CA ASP A 87 -22.67 27.13 -9.39
C ASP A 87 -21.13 27.26 -9.47
N LEU A 88 -20.38 26.43 -8.71
CA LEU A 88 -18.92 26.54 -8.60
C LEU A 88 -18.16 25.49 -9.44
N ARG A 89 -18.80 24.86 -10.41
CA ARG A 89 -18.13 23.95 -11.34
C ARG A 89 -17.40 24.70 -12.46
N ARG A 90 -16.27 24.14 -12.91
CA ARG A 90 -15.52 24.66 -14.04
C ARG A 90 -16.27 24.52 -15.37
N ALA A 91 -15.76 25.15 -16.43
CA ALA A 91 -16.29 25.03 -17.77
C ALA A 91 -16.25 23.59 -18.34
N ASP A 92 -15.37 22.74 -17.83
CA ASP A 92 -15.31 21.31 -18.14
C ASP A 92 -16.46 20.50 -17.49
N GLY A 93 -17.30 21.14 -16.70
CA GLY A 93 -18.42 20.52 -16.02
C GLY A 93 -18.05 19.80 -14.71
N ARG A 94 -16.83 20.00 -14.16
CA ARG A 94 -16.31 19.30 -13.00
C ARG A 94 -16.02 20.25 -11.81
N TRP A 95 -15.99 19.70 -10.61
CA TRP A 95 -15.61 20.39 -9.37
C TRP A 95 -14.18 20.01 -9.00
N HIS A 96 -13.23 20.95 -9.19
CA HIS A 96 -11.81 20.70 -8.88
C HIS A 96 -11.51 21.10 -7.45
N VAL A 97 -10.85 20.21 -6.68
CA VAL A 97 -10.52 20.43 -5.25
C VAL A 97 -9.82 21.77 -5.03
N MET A 98 -8.88 22.12 -5.91
CA MET A 98 -8.09 23.35 -5.85
C MET A 98 -8.88 24.66 -6.04
N ASP A 99 -10.16 24.60 -6.39
CA ASP A 99 -11.01 25.80 -6.54
C ASP A 99 -11.73 26.17 -5.24
N PHE A 100 -11.69 25.28 -4.24
CA PHE A 100 -12.43 25.43 -2.99
C PHE A 100 -11.48 25.62 -1.81
N THR A 101 -11.80 26.56 -0.94
CA THR A 101 -11.16 26.72 0.35
C THR A 101 -11.44 25.50 1.25
N LEU A 102 -10.62 25.27 2.26
CA LEU A 102 -10.88 24.22 3.25
C LEU A 102 -12.29 24.39 3.90
N ALA A 103 -12.71 25.63 4.15
CA ALA A 103 -14.03 25.92 4.72
C ALA A 103 -15.17 25.42 3.82
N GLU A 104 -15.06 25.63 2.51
CA GLU A 104 -16.04 25.13 1.53
C GLU A 104 -15.98 23.60 1.41
N LEU A 105 -14.79 23.00 1.32
CA LEU A 105 -14.62 21.56 1.27
C LEU A 105 -15.24 20.85 2.48
N ARG A 106 -15.19 21.45 3.66
CA ARG A 106 -15.79 20.92 4.89
C ARG A 106 -17.34 20.96 4.90
N THR A 107 -17.97 21.68 4.00
CA THR A 107 -19.43 21.64 3.86
C THR A 107 -19.90 20.36 3.16
N LEU A 108 -19.03 19.75 2.36
CA LEU A 108 -19.35 18.56 1.56
C LEU A 108 -19.46 17.31 2.43
N THR A 109 -20.33 16.40 2.00
CA THR A 109 -20.42 15.03 2.53
C THR A 109 -19.66 14.09 1.61
N VAL A 110 -18.73 13.33 2.19
CA VAL A 110 -18.01 12.24 1.50
C VAL A 110 -18.90 11.01 1.47
N THR A 111 -18.92 10.30 0.35
CA THR A 111 -19.64 9.05 0.16
C THR A 111 -18.72 7.96 -0.37
N GLU A 112 -19.20 6.72 -0.41
CA GLU A 112 -18.53 5.66 -1.17
C GLU A 112 -18.42 6.08 -2.65
N ARG A 113 -17.32 5.69 -3.30
CA ARG A 113 -17.00 6.11 -4.67
C ARG A 113 -18.04 5.67 -5.69
N ARG A 114 -18.60 6.61 -6.42
CA ARG A 114 -19.48 6.39 -7.57
C ARG A 114 -18.63 6.21 -8.81
N SER A 115 -18.36 5.00 -9.25
CA SER A 115 -17.58 4.80 -10.47
C SER A 115 -18.11 3.64 -11.30
N PRO A 116 -18.60 3.94 -12.52
CA PRO A 116 -19.04 2.91 -13.48
C PRO A 116 -17.92 1.93 -13.87
N SER A 117 -16.67 2.37 -13.78
CA SER A 117 -15.49 1.56 -14.11
C SER A 117 -15.07 0.55 -13.02
N ARG A 118 -15.78 0.52 -11.89
CA ARG A 118 -15.48 -0.37 -10.75
C ARG A 118 -16.67 -1.27 -10.42
N PRO A 119 -17.01 -2.25 -11.28
CA PRO A 119 -18.21 -3.08 -11.14
C PRO A 119 -18.23 -3.96 -9.88
N TRP A 120 -17.08 -4.16 -9.20
CA TRP A 120 -17.03 -4.88 -7.92
C TRP A 120 -17.71 -4.12 -6.77
N LYS A 121 -17.85 -2.79 -6.87
CA LYS A 121 -18.53 -1.97 -5.86
C LYS A 121 -20.04 -2.20 -5.82
N ASP A 122 -20.63 -2.65 -6.92
CA ASP A 122 -22.07 -2.94 -7.02
C ASP A 122 -22.46 -4.29 -6.38
N LYS A 123 -21.48 -5.05 -5.88
CA LYS A 123 -21.71 -6.39 -5.28
C LYS A 123 -22.19 -6.38 -3.82
N GLY A 124 -22.56 -5.23 -3.27
CA GLY A 124 -23.17 -5.13 -1.94
C GLY A 124 -22.24 -5.35 -0.74
N ASN A 125 -20.92 -5.47 -0.98
CA ASN A 125 -19.91 -5.74 0.06
C ASN A 125 -19.12 -4.48 0.48
N ARG A 126 -19.47 -3.31 -0.06
CA ARG A 126 -18.87 -2.01 0.28
C ARG A 126 -19.87 -1.17 1.05
N PHE A 127 -19.37 -0.09 1.65
CA PHE A 127 -20.26 0.86 2.37
C PHE A 127 -21.35 1.39 1.43
N PRO A 128 -22.62 1.47 1.87
CA PRO A 128 -23.71 1.91 1.00
C PRO A 128 -23.50 3.35 0.55
N LEU A 129 -23.78 3.62 -0.75
CA LEU A 129 -23.77 4.97 -1.31
C LEU A 129 -24.73 5.88 -0.53
N GLU A 130 -24.35 7.15 -0.41
CA GLU A 130 -25.16 8.21 0.21
C GLU A 130 -25.57 7.94 1.67
N SER A 131 -24.89 6.98 2.30
CA SER A 131 -25.09 6.64 3.70
C SER A 131 -24.00 7.25 4.57
N GLY A 132 -24.34 7.62 5.81
CA GLY A 132 -23.43 8.26 6.75
C GLY A 132 -23.22 9.75 6.46
N ARG A 133 -22.35 10.37 7.25
CA ARG A 133 -21.97 11.80 7.15
C ARG A 133 -20.47 11.95 7.35
N PHE A 134 -19.71 11.46 6.40
CA PHE A 134 -18.27 11.59 6.40
C PHE A 134 -17.84 12.95 5.86
N ARG A 135 -16.63 13.40 6.24
CA ARG A 135 -16.11 14.72 5.88
C ARG A 135 -14.70 14.62 5.32
N ILE A 136 -14.34 15.61 4.50
CA ILE A 136 -12.96 15.79 4.06
C ILE A 136 -12.15 16.32 5.24
N SER A 137 -11.02 15.67 5.54
CA SER A 137 -10.09 16.06 6.59
C SER A 137 -8.77 16.55 6.01
N THR A 138 -8.02 17.33 6.78
CA THR A 138 -6.67 17.75 6.44
C THR A 138 -5.67 16.64 6.76
N LEU A 139 -4.47 16.70 6.12
CA LEU A 139 -3.36 15.83 6.48
C LEU A 139 -3.00 15.98 7.97
N ALA A 140 -2.94 17.21 8.47
CA ALA A 140 -2.64 17.49 9.89
C ALA A 140 -3.63 16.78 10.84
N GLU A 141 -4.94 16.78 10.53
CA GLU A 141 -5.94 16.07 11.33
C GLU A 141 -5.73 14.56 11.33
N HIS A 142 -5.38 13.95 10.17
CA HIS A 142 -5.04 12.54 10.10
C HIS A 142 -3.80 12.20 10.92
N LEU A 143 -2.73 13.01 10.84
CA LEU A 143 -1.52 12.80 11.63
C LEU A 143 -1.79 12.89 13.14
N GLN A 144 -2.55 13.90 13.58
CA GLN A 144 -2.95 14.06 14.97
C GLN A 144 -3.77 12.86 15.47
N LEU A 145 -4.70 12.36 14.65
CA LEU A 145 -5.52 11.20 14.97
C LEU A 145 -4.65 9.93 15.11
N ILE A 146 -3.76 9.67 14.17
CA ILE A 146 -2.87 8.51 14.21
C ILE A 146 -1.93 8.59 15.42
N HIS A 147 -1.32 9.76 15.70
CA HIS A 147 -0.50 9.96 16.89
C HIS A 147 -1.28 9.74 18.20
N GLY A 148 -2.54 10.20 18.24
CA GLY A 148 -3.42 9.97 19.39
C GLY A 148 -3.70 8.48 19.60
N LEU A 149 -4.00 7.74 18.52
CA LEU A 149 -4.23 6.30 18.56
C LEU A 149 -2.96 5.54 18.95
N ASN A 150 -1.81 5.88 18.36
CA ASN A 150 -0.50 5.31 18.71
C ASN A 150 -0.15 5.49 20.19
N ARG A 151 -0.53 6.64 20.79
CA ARG A 151 -0.29 6.90 22.21
C ARG A 151 -1.20 6.08 23.13
N THR A 152 -2.43 5.83 22.71
CA THR A 152 -3.46 5.21 23.56
C THR A 152 -3.60 3.71 23.38
N ARG A 153 -2.99 3.15 22.33
CA ARG A 153 -3.05 1.73 21.97
C ARG A 153 -1.64 1.13 21.91
N PRO A 154 -1.48 -0.18 22.12
CA PRO A 154 -0.16 -0.84 22.05
C PRO A 154 0.39 -0.94 20.63
N HIS A 155 -0.47 -0.82 19.61
CA HIS A 155 -0.08 -0.85 18.21
C HIS A 155 0.41 0.54 17.74
N GLN A 156 1.45 0.55 16.90
CA GLN A 156 2.01 1.76 16.30
C GLN A 156 1.83 1.69 14.79
N ALA A 157 0.94 2.51 14.24
CA ALA A 157 0.78 2.65 12.80
C ALA A 157 1.61 3.82 12.28
N GLY A 158 2.32 3.61 11.18
CA GLY A 158 2.98 4.67 10.41
C GLY A 158 2.00 5.36 9.46
N VAL A 159 2.49 6.36 8.75
CA VAL A 159 1.75 7.09 7.72
C VAL A 159 2.37 6.86 6.35
N TYR A 160 1.55 6.89 5.30
CA TYR A 160 2.00 6.64 3.94
C TYR A 160 1.36 7.66 3.00
N VAL A 161 2.10 8.71 2.62
CA VAL A 161 1.55 9.93 2.02
C VAL A 161 1.82 9.99 0.52
N GLU A 162 0.76 10.01 -0.30
CA GLU A 162 0.85 10.22 -1.74
C GLU A 162 0.64 11.68 -2.12
N LEU A 163 1.55 12.22 -2.93
CA LEU A 163 1.43 13.54 -3.54
C LEU A 163 0.67 13.40 -4.87
N LYS A 164 -0.60 13.84 -4.89
CA LYS A 164 -1.45 13.76 -6.08
C LYS A 164 -1.26 14.96 -6.98
N GLY A 165 -1.08 14.74 -8.29
CA GLY A 165 -1.07 15.78 -9.31
C GLY A 165 -0.14 16.97 -9.03
N PRO A 166 1.17 16.76 -8.75
CA PRO A 166 2.06 17.89 -8.43
C PRO A 166 2.22 18.87 -9.61
N ALA A 167 2.15 18.39 -10.85
CA ALA A 167 2.19 19.26 -12.03
C ALA A 167 0.95 20.16 -12.14
N GLU A 168 -0.23 19.61 -11.87
CA GLU A 168 -1.52 20.32 -11.86
C GLU A 168 -1.54 21.38 -10.75
N HIS A 169 -1.03 21.07 -9.56
CA HIS A 169 -0.90 22.03 -8.48
C HIS A 169 0.05 23.18 -8.85
N ARG A 170 1.22 22.89 -9.44
CA ARG A 170 2.14 23.94 -9.91
C ARG A 170 1.52 24.82 -10.98
N ALA A 171 0.73 24.26 -11.90
CA ALA A 171 -0.02 25.04 -12.89
C ALA A 171 -1.03 25.99 -12.24
N ALA A 172 -1.54 25.66 -11.07
CA ALA A 172 -2.41 26.50 -10.24
C ALA A 172 -1.63 27.40 -9.26
N SER A 173 -0.30 27.52 -9.41
CA SER A 173 0.58 28.27 -8.50
C SER A 173 0.60 27.76 -7.05
N LEU A 174 0.32 26.47 -6.86
CA LEU A 174 0.39 25.75 -5.58
C LEU A 174 1.58 24.79 -5.59
N ASP A 175 2.24 24.62 -4.45
CA ASP A 175 3.35 23.67 -4.29
C ASP A 175 2.99 22.61 -3.26
N ILE A 176 2.42 21.49 -3.74
CA ILE A 176 1.95 20.42 -2.88
C ILE A 176 3.07 19.79 -2.06
N SER A 177 4.25 19.60 -2.64
CA SER A 177 5.37 18.97 -1.95
C SER A 177 5.87 19.81 -0.79
N LYS A 178 6.02 21.13 -0.99
CA LYS A 178 6.39 22.03 0.12
C LYS A 178 5.34 22.07 1.21
N ALA A 179 4.05 22.19 0.84
CA ALA A 179 2.97 22.24 1.81
C ALA A 179 2.87 20.93 2.62
N VAL A 180 3.03 19.78 1.97
CA VAL A 180 3.02 18.48 2.66
C VAL A 180 4.23 18.31 3.56
N LEU A 181 5.45 18.62 3.07
CA LEU A 181 6.68 18.51 3.88
C LEU A 181 6.64 19.44 5.09
N GLU A 182 6.07 20.63 4.97
CA GLU A 182 5.89 21.55 6.09
C GLU A 182 4.99 20.94 7.17
N VAL A 183 3.84 20.39 6.78
CA VAL A 183 2.92 19.69 7.71
C VAL A 183 3.60 18.49 8.36
N LEU A 184 4.33 17.68 7.59
CA LEU A 184 5.04 16.52 8.12
C LEU A 184 6.09 16.92 9.15
N THR A 185 6.93 17.92 8.84
CA THR A 185 7.94 18.44 9.78
C THR A 185 7.31 19.00 11.06
N GLN A 186 6.20 19.74 10.96
CA GLN A 186 5.45 20.23 12.13
C GLN A 186 4.92 19.12 13.04
N HIS A 187 4.75 17.89 12.47
CA HIS A 187 4.29 16.71 13.20
C HIS A 187 5.42 15.74 13.54
N GLY A 188 6.69 16.15 13.39
CA GLY A 188 7.86 15.40 13.82
C GLY A 188 8.32 14.33 12.82
N TYR A 189 7.99 14.46 11.54
CA TYR A 189 8.51 13.60 10.48
C TYR A 189 9.59 14.34 9.67
N ASP A 190 10.85 14.17 10.05
CA ASP A 190 12.01 14.86 9.45
C ASP A 190 13.28 13.98 9.39
N SER A 191 13.15 12.67 9.71
CA SER A 191 14.23 11.69 9.73
C SER A 191 13.96 10.49 8.82
N PRO A 192 14.97 9.85 8.24
CA PRO A 192 14.81 8.62 7.46
C PRO A 192 14.32 7.43 8.30
N ASP A 193 14.50 7.50 9.62
CA ASP A 193 14.06 6.46 10.57
C ASP A 193 12.61 6.62 11.00
N ASP A 194 11.95 7.72 10.62
CA ASP A 194 10.56 7.96 10.97
C ASP A 194 9.65 6.93 10.31
N HIS A 195 8.54 6.63 10.99
CA HIS A 195 7.57 5.63 10.55
C HIS A 195 6.64 6.22 9.47
N ILE A 196 7.25 6.61 8.34
CA ILE A 196 6.59 7.26 7.20
C ILE A 196 7.21 6.82 5.87
N TYR A 197 6.35 6.82 4.84
CA TYR A 197 6.75 6.82 3.44
C TYR A 197 6.07 7.99 2.71
N LEU A 198 6.80 8.61 1.78
CA LEU A 198 6.24 9.45 0.73
C LEU A 198 6.11 8.63 -0.55
N GLN A 199 5.09 8.89 -1.36
CA GLN A 199 4.97 8.27 -2.68
C GLN A 199 4.45 9.26 -3.72
N CYS A 200 4.85 9.06 -4.98
CA CYS A 200 4.38 9.86 -6.10
C CYS A 200 4.51 9.09 -7.41
N PHE A 201 3.58 9.31 -8.35
CA PHE A 201 3.69 8.84 -9.73
C PHE A 201 4.59 9.73 -10.60
N ASP A 202 4.65 11.03 -10.31
CA ASP A 202 5.44 12.00 -11.09
C ASP A 202 6.94 11.84 -10.77
N GLU A 203 7.69 11.30 -11.73
CA GLU A 203 9.14 11.07 -11.60
C GLU A 203 9.94 12.37 -11.41
N ALA A 204 9.50 13.45 -12.04
CA ALA A 204 10.15 14.75 -11.88
C ALA A 204 9.96 15.27 -10.46
N GLU A 205 8.80 14.99 -9.84
CA GLU A 205 8.56 15.36 -8.46
C GLU A 205 9.34 14.50 -7.47
N VAL A 206 9.48 13.19 -7.73
CA VAL A 206 10.34 12.29 -6.91
C VAL A 206 11.79 12.76 -6.95
N LEU A 207 12.29 13.08 -8.15
CA LEU A 207 13.63 13.68 -8.31
C LEU A 207 13.75 14.99 -7.52
N ARG A 208 12.76 15.88 -7.62
CA ARG A 208 12.73 17.17 -6.93
C ARG A 208 12.71 17.01 -5.40
N LEU A 209 11.90 16.10 -4.87
CA LEU A 209 11.87 15.78 -3.44
C LEU A 209 13.26 15.42 -2.92
N ARG A 210 14.00 14.58 -3.64
CA ARG A 210 15.33 14.14 -3.22
C ARG A 210 16.42 15.19 -3.44
N THR A 211 16.43 15.90 -4.59
CA THR A 211 17.56 16.74 -4.99
C THR A 211 17.40 18.22 -4.62
N GLU A 212 16.20 18.79 -4.75
CA GLU A 212 15.94 20.20 -4.47
C GLU A 212 15.41 20.41 -3.05
N LEU A 213 14.36 19.66 -2.67
CA LEU A 213 13.74 19.78 -1.35
C LEU A 213 14.53 19.01 -0.28
N LYS A 214 15.39 18.07 -0.70
CA LYS A 214 16.35 17.33 0.13
C LYS A 214 15.67 16.64 1.33
N THR A 215 14.45 16.13 1.13
CA THR A 215 13.78 15.41 2.20
C THR A 215 14.56 14.15 2.58
N PRO A 216 14.78 13.88 3.88
CA PRO A 216 15.41 12.65 4.34
C PRO A 216 14.42 11.48 4.37
N LEU A 217 13.12 11.74 4.22
CA LEU A 217 12.08 10.72 4.33
C LEU A 217 12.20 9.67 3.23
N ARG A 218 11.73 8.45 3.52
CA ARG A 218 11.69 7.36 2.53
C ARG A 218 10.70 7.69 1.42
N ILE A 219 11.13 7.50 0.17
CA ILE A 219 10.35 7.81 -1.03
C ILE A 219 10.11 6.54 -1.82
N ILE A 220 8.88 6.31 -2.23
CA ILE A 220 8.46 5.25 -3.15
C ILE A 220 8.02 5.87 -4.46
N GLN A 221 8.69 5.48 -5.56
CA GLN A 221 8.28 5.82 -6.91
C GLN A 221 7.12 4.92 -7.34
N LEU A 222 5.95 5.48 -7.57
CA LEU A 222 4.80 4.74 -8.11
C LEU A 222 4.94 4.55 -9.62
N LEU A 223 4.64 3.34 -10.11
CA LEU A 223 4.74 2.97 -11.51
C LEU A 223 3.43 2.40 -12.02
N SER A 224 2.85 3.01 -13.06
CA SER A 224 1.67 2.48 -13.76
C SER A 224 2.04 1.51 -14.89
N GLN A 225 3.31 1.48 -15.28
CA GLN A 225 3.86 0.58 -16.31
C GLN A 225 5.01 -0.24 -15.74
N PRO A 226 5.27 -1.46 -16.24
CA PRO A 226 6.43 -2.25 -15.84
C PRO A 226 7.75 -1.51 -16.09
N ALA A 227 8.70 -1.65 -15.16
CA ALA A 227 10.03 -1.10 -15.28
C ALA A 227 11.05 -2.20 -15.65
N ASP A 228 11.95 -1.88 -16.57
CA ASP A 228 13.11 -2.71 -16.85
C ASP A 228 14.27 -2.46 -15.87
N ALA A 229 15.34 -3.23 -15.98
CA ALA A 229 16.49 -3.12 -15.09
C ALA A 229 17.18 -1.74 -15.15
N ALA A 230 17.21 -1.09 -16.32
CA ALA A 230 17.80 0.22 -16.48
C ALA A 230 16.97 1.30 -15.76
N LYS A 231 15.65 1.23 -15.88
CA LYS A 231 14.72 2.11 -15.18
C LYS A 231 14.82 1.95 -13.67
N LEU A 232 14.88 0.71 -13.17
CA LEU A 232 15.03 0.42 -11.74
C LEU A 232 16.32 1.01 -11.17
N LYS A 233 17.42 0.92 -11.92
CA LYS A 233 18.69 1.53 -11.53
C LYS A 233 18.59 3.06 -11.39
N THR A 234 17.92 3.72 -12.34
CA THR A 234 17.69 5.18 -12.28
C THR A 234 16.82 5.56 -11.08
N ILE A 235 15.76 4.79 -10.80
CA ILE A 235 14.89 5.03 -9.65
C ILE A 235 15.67 4.91 -8.33
N ALA A 236 16.57 3.93 -8.21
CA ALA A 236 17.37 3.72 -7.00
C ALA A 236 18.31 4.88 -6.64
N GLU A 237 18.55 5.82 -7.56
CA GLU A 237 19.35 7.03 -7.28
C GLU A 237 18.56 8.05 -6.44
N VAL A 238 17.22 7.98 -6.44
CA VAL A 238 16.35 9.02 -5.85
C VAL A 238 15.25 8.50 -4.95
N ALA A 239 14.93 7.19 -5.00
CA ALA A 239 13.86 6.56 -4.23
C ALA A 239 14.38 5.34 -3.47
N ASP A 240 13.66 4.97 -2.41
CA ASP A 240 13.97 3.83 -1.54
C ASP A 240 13.19 2.56 -1.94
N GLY A 241 12.24 2.71 -2.86
CA GLY A 241 11.45 1.60 -3.37
C GLY A 241 10.52 2.03 -4.52
N ILE A 242 9.78 1.04 -5.00
CA ILE A 242 8.75 1.21 -6.04
C ILE A 242 7.40 0.73 -5.54
N GLY A 243 6.33 1.39 -6.00
CA GLY A 243 4.95 0.96 -5.81
C GLY A 243 4.35 0.54 -7.16
N VAL A 244 3.90 -0.71 -7.29
CA VAL A 244 3.48 -1.28 -8.57
C VAL A 244 2.13 -2.00 -8.49
N PRO A 245 1.35 -2.06 -9.61
CA PRO A 245 0.16 -2.90 -9.65
C PRO A 245 0.50 -4.37 -9.37
N LEU A 246 -0.39 -5.08 -8.68
CA LEU A 246 -0.29 -6.52 -8.41
C LEU A 246 0.00 -7.34 -9.70
N SER A 247 -0.59 -6.93 -10.83
CA SER A 247 -0.44 -7.58 -12.14
C SER A 247 0.96 -7.45 -12.73
N HIS A 248 1.81 -6.53 -12.22
CA HIS A 248 3.20 -6.45 -12.62
C HIS A 248 4.09 -7.48 -11.91
N VAL A 249 3.59 -8.12 -10.87
CA VAL A 249 4.32 -9.09 -10.05
C VAL A 249 3.84 -10.51 -10.31
N VAL A 250 2.53 -10.77 -10.24
CA VAL A 250 1.92 -12.06 -10.54
C VAL A 250 0.97 -11.90 -11.71
N THR A 251 1.32 -12.53 -12.85
CA THR A 251 0.62 -12.34 -14.12
C THR A 251 -0.38 -13.44 -14.43
N GLY A 252 -0.34 -14.56 -13.70
CA GLY A 252 -1.20 -15.71 -13.96
C GLY A 252 -0.88 -16.90 -13.09
N LYS A 253 -1.42 -18.04 -13.53
CA LYS A 253 -1.28 -19.36 -12.90
C LYS A 253 -0.93 -20.39 -13.97
N ASN A 254 0.05 -21.24 -13.69
CA ASN A 254 0.44 -22.36 -14.54
C ASN A 254 -0.56 -23.53 -14.43
N ALA A 255 -0.44 -24.51 -15.31
CA ALA A 255 -1.29 -25.71 -15.30
C ALA A 255 -1.15 -26.56 -14.00
N ASP A 256 0.02 -26.51 -13.37
CA ASP A 256 0.31 -27.17 -12.10
C ASP A 256 -0.11 -26.35 -10.86
N SER A 257 -0.84 -25.28 -11.09
CA SER A 257 -1.31 -24.34 -10.05
C SER A 257 -0.24 -23.46 -9.41
N THR A 258 1.00 -23.46 -9.90
CA THR A 258 2.03 -22.51 -9.45
C THR A 258 1.80 -21.10 -10.04
N PRO A 259 2.21 -20.01 -9.35
CA PRO A 259 2.06 -18.66 -9.88
C PRO A 259 3.05 -18.37 -11.02
N GLN A 260 2.62 -17.55 -11.97
CA GLN A 260 3.51 -16.92 -12.95
C GLN A 260 4.02 -15.62 -12.37
N VAL A 261 5.23 -15.65 -11.81
CA VAL A 261 5.90 -14.51 -11.18
C VAL A 261 6.85 -13.85 -12.17
N THR A 262 6.86 -12.52 -12.22
CA THR A 262 7.80 -11.75 -13.03
C THR A 262 9.15 -11.58 -12.33
N GLU A 263 10.15 -11.11 -13.06
CA GLU A 263 11.47 -10.80 -12.53
C GLU A 263 11.54 -9.44 -11.80
N LEU A 264 10.44 -8.70 -11.74
CA LEU A 264 10.42 -7.31 -11.28
C LEU A 264 10.94 -7.17 -9.85
N VAL A 265 10.41 -7.97 -8.91
CA VAL A 265 10.80 -7.90 -7.49
C VAL A 265 12.29 -8.24 -7.32
N ARG A 266 12.75 -9.31 -7.94
CA ARG A 266 14.16 -9.69 -7.90
C ARG A 266 15.09 -8.60 -8.45
N ASN A 267 14.70 -7.97 -9.56
CA ASN A 267 15.47 -6.90 -10.19
C ASN A 267 15.44 -5.60 -9.35
N ALA A 268 14.33 -5.31 -8.67
CA ALA A 268 14.23 -4.18 -7.75
C ALA A 268 15.14 -4.40 -6.53
N HIS A 269 15.08 -5.58 -5.90
CA HIS A 269 15.93 -5.94 -4.77
C HIS A 269 17.43 -5.91 -5.12
N ALA A 270 17.80 -6.30 -6.34
CA ALA A 270 19.19 -6.19 -6.83
C ALA A 270 19.70 -4.74 -6.89
N ASN A 271 18.80 -3.76 -6.90
CA ASN A 271 19.09 -2.33 -6.81
C ASN A 271 18.74 -1.73 -5.42
N ALA A 272 18.58 -2.56 -4.39
CA ALA A 272 18.20 -2.17 -3.03
C ALA A 272 16.85 -1.41 -2.94
N LEU A 273 15.95 -1.57 -3.91
CA LEU A 273 14.61 -0.99 -3.90
C LEU A 273 13.62 -1.94 -3.23
N GLN A 274 12.85 -1.44 -2.27
CA GLN A 274 11.67 -2.14 -1.76
C GLN A 274 10.56 -2.18 -2.82
N VAL A 275 9.71 -3.22 -2.76
CA VAL A 275 8.57 -3.37 -3.68
C VAL A 275 7.27 -3.45 -2.89
N HIS A 276 6.44 -2.41 -3.01
CA HIS A 276 5.11 -2.35 -2.43
C HIS A 276 4.06 -2.49 -3.54
N VAL A 277 3.12 -3.43 -3.38
CA VAL A 277 2.13 -3.73 -4.42
C VAL A 277 0.76 -3.17 -4.10
N TRP A 278 0.05 -2.65 -5.12
CA TRP A 278 -1.29 -2.08 -5.01
C TRP A 278 -2.23 -2.59 -6.09
N THR A 279 -3.48 -2.77 -5.84
CA THR A 279 -4.19 -2.77 -4.56
C THR A 279 -4.81 -4.13 -4.36
N PHE A 280 -4.49 -4.77 -3.25
CA PHE A 280 -5.11 -6.03 -2.87
C PHE A 280 -6.54 -5.79 -2.38
N ARG A 281 -7.49 -6.51 -2.99
CA ARG A 281 -8.92 -6.42 -2.69
C ARG A 281 -9.52 -7.81 -2.66
N THR A 282 -10.16 -8.17 -1.56
CA THR A 282 -10.80 -9.49 -1.41
C THR A 282 -12.03 -9.65 -2.31
N ASP A 283 -12.69 -8.55 -2.63
CA ASP A 283 -13.86 -8.47 -3.50
C ASP A 283 -13.51 -8.28 -5.00
N ALA A 284 -12.21 -8.19 -5.33
CA ALA A 284 -11.70 -8.02 -6.70
C ALA A 284 -10.40 -8.81 -6.94
N LEU A 285 -10.35 -10.05 -6.51
CA LEU A 285 -9.23 -10.94 -6.81
C LEU A 285 -9.12 -11.19 -8.33
N PRO A 286 -7.90 -11.36 -8.87
CA PRO A 286 -7.75 -11.73 -10.27
C PRO A 286 -8.35 -13.12 -10.52
N GLY A 287 -8.96 -13.31 -11.70
CA GLY A 287 -9.73 -14.51 -12.02
C GLY A 287 -8.93 -15.84 -11.97
N PHE A 288 -7.61 -15.76 -11.94
CA PHE A 288 -6.74 -16.93 -11.79
C PHE A 288 -6.45 -17.32 -10.33
N ALA A 289 -6.71 -16.44 -9.36
CA ALA A 289 -6.54 -16.72 -7.94
C ALA A 289 -7.84 -17.31 -7.36
N GLY A 290 -7.73 -18.45 -6.69
CA GLY A 290 -8.89 -19.14 -6.10
C GLY A 290 -9.33 -18.51 -4.77
N THR A 291 -8.38 -18.03 -3.97
CA THR A 291 -8.62 -17.40 -2.66
C THR A 291 -7.67 -16.25 -2.39
N ALA A 292 -8.06 -15.38 -1.46
CA ALA A 292 -7.22 -14.29 -0.95
C ALA A 292 -5.90 -14.84 -0.36
N ALA A 293 -5.96 -15.92 0.41
CA ALA A 293 -4.80 -16.54 1.04
C ALA A 293 -3.81 -17.11 0.00
N GLU A 294 -4.31 -17.78 -1.05
CA GLU A 294 -3.50 -18.28 -2.16
C GLU A 294 -2.76 -17.11 -2.85
N TYR A 295 -3.46 -16.02 -3.13
CA TYR A 295 -2.87 -14.87 -3.81
C TYR A 295 -1.82 -14.15 -2.95
N LEU A 296 -2.06 -14.02 -1.65
CA LEU A 296 -1.08 -13.49 -0.69
C LEU A 296 0.17 -14.38 -0.60
N GLU A 297 0.02 -15.71 -0.64
CA GLU A 297 1.14 -16.64 -0.67
C GLU A 297 2.00 -16.43 -1.93
N TRP A 298 1.38 -16.20 -3.09
CA TRP A 298 2.10 -15.93 -4.33
C TRP A 298 2.84 -14.59 -4.31
N LEU A 299 2.21 -13.54 -3.82
CA LEU A 299 2.82 -12.21 -3.72
C LEU A 299 4.00 -12.20 -2.75
N VAL A 300 3.81 -12.78 -1.56
CA VAL A 300 4.80 -12.68 -0.48
C VAL A 300 5.85 -13.77 -0.60
N VAL A 301 5.45 -15.03 -0.78
CA VAL A 301 6.37 -16.16 -0.69
C VAL A 301 7.03 -16.48 -2.03
N ALA A 302 6.25 -16.48 -3.11
CA ALA A 302 6.79 -16.80 -4.41
C ALA A 302 7.49 -15.60 -5.05
N ALA A 303 6.92 -14.39 -4.95
CA ALA A 303 7.46 -13.19 -5.56
C ALA A 303 8.36 -12.36 -4.62
N GLY A 304 8.11 -12.37 -3.30
CA GLY A 304 8.94 -11.68 -2.34
C GLY A 304 8.66 -10.20 -2.16
N VAL A 305 7.41 -9.75 -2.33
CA VAL A 305 7.07 -8.32 -2.12
C VAL A 305 7.25 -7.90 -0.67
N ASP A 306 7.67 -6.63 -0.46
CA ASP A 306 7.97 -6.06 0.85
C ASP A 306 6.75 -5.40 1.52
N GLY A 307 5.76 -4.99 0.74
CA GLY A 307 4.55 -4.35 1.26
C GLY A 307 3.33 -4.55 0.38
N ILE A 308 2.16 -4.50 1.00
CA ILE A 308 0.87 -4.71 0.33
C ILE A 308 -0.11 -3.61 0.74
N PHE A 309 -0.55 -2.82 -0.23
CA PHE A 309 -1.69 -1.93 -0.07
C PHE A 309 -2.98 -2.75 -0.15
N ALA A 310 -3.81 -2.68 0.89
CA ALA A 310 -5.03 -3.44 0.99
C ALA A 310 -6.24 -2.57 1.34
N ASP A 311 -7.36 -2.76 0.62
CA ASP A 311 -8.65 -2.17 0.98
C ASP A 311 -9.22 -2.84 2.26
N GLN A 312 -8.91 -4.12 2.48
CA GLN A 312 -9.24 -4.90 3.68
C GLN A 312 -7.94 -5.30 4.41
N PRO A 313 -7.34 -4.39 5.21
CA PRO A 313 -6.04 -4.64 5.83
C PRO A 313 -6.04 -5.77 6.85
N ASP A 314 -7.14 -6.01 7.56
CA ASP A 314 -7.35 -7.12 8.48
C ASP A 314 -7.08 -8.48 7.83
N VAL A 315 -7.52 -8.69 6.59
CA VAL A 315 -7.31 -9.97 5.86
C VAL A 315 -5.83 -10.25 5.66
N VAL A 316 -5.03 -9.23 5.33
CA VAL A 316 -3.58 -9.38 5.14
C VAL A 316 -2.87 -9.56 6.48
N VAL A 317 -3.29 -8.83 7.52
CA VAL A 317 -2.76 -8.95 8.90
C VAL A 317 -3.03 -10.35 9.47
N ASP A 318 -4.25 -10.86 9.32
CA ASP A 318 -4.64 -12.18 9.79
C ASP A 318 -3.87 -13.29 9.07
N TRP A 319 -3.77 -13.21 7.73
CA TRP A 319 -2.97 -14.14 6.94
C TRP A 319 -1.50 -14.14 7.39
N ARG A 320 -0.89 -12.97 7.53
CA ARG A 320 0.50 -12.80 7.99
C ARG A 320 0.73 -13.39 9.38
N THR A 321 -0.23 -13.19 10.28
CA THR A 321 -0.18 -13.70 11.66
C THR A 321 -0.26 -15.21 11.71
N ALA A 322 -1.20 -15.81 10.99
CA ALA A 322 -1.37 -17.25 10.88
C ALA A 322 -0.12 -17.92 10.29
N ARG A 323 0.47 -17.32 9.25
CA ARG A 323 1.70 -17.82 8.64
C ARG A 323 2.89 -17.79 9.61
N ARG A 324 3.08 -16.70 10.38
CA ARG A 324 4.14 -16.64 11.42
C ARG A 324 4.00 -17.75 12.46
N GLN A 325 2.78 -18.07 12.86
CA GLN A 325 2.51 -19.16 13.82
C GLN A 325 2.87 -20.53 13.24
N GLN A 326 2.54 -20.78 11.97
CA GLN A 326 2.90 -22.04 11.28
C GLN A 326 4.40 -22.23 11.17
N VAL A 327 5.15 -21.19 10.76
CA VAL A 327 6.62 -21.23 10.65
C VAL A 327 7.26 -21.46 12.02
N ASN A 328 6.80 -20.78 13.07
CA ASN A 328 7.33 -20.89 14.42
C ASN A 328 6.96 -22.24 15.07
N GLY A 329 5.73 -22.73 14.86
CA GLY A 329 5.28 -24.04 15.31
C GLY A 329 6.07 -25.18 14.65
N GLY A 330 6.37 -25.08 13.37
CA GLY A 330 7.21 -26.01 12.63
C GLY A 330 8.67 -26.05 13.14
N LYS A 331 9.27 -24.87 13.46
CA LYS A 331 10.60 -24.78 14.07
C LYS A 331 10.66 -25.41 15.46
N SER A 332 9.64 -25.18 16.30
CA SER A 332 9.53 -25.79 17.63
C SER A 332 9.46 -27.31 17.56
N PHE A 333 8.71 -27.85 16.60
CA PHE A 333 8.58 -29.30 16.42
C PHE A 333 9.88 -29.94 15.89
N ARG A 334 10.65 -29.24 15.07
CA ARG A 334 11.95 -29.69 14.55
C ARG A 334 13.01 -29.73 15.66
N LEU A 335 13.10 -28.69 16.48
CA LEU A 335 14.00 -28.63 17.65
C LEU A 335 13.69 -29.71 18.68
N LEU A 336 12.43 -30.06 18.90
CA LEU A 336 12.01 -31.15 19.78
C LEU A 336 12.41 -32.52 19.23
N LYS A 337 12.32 -32.73 17.91
CA LYS A 337 12.79 -33.97 17.25
C LYS A 337 14.31 -34.13 17.33
N GLU A 338 15.08 -33.06 17.09
CA GLU A 338 16.54 -33.10 17.17
C GLU A 338 17.03 -33.38 18.58
N ARG A 339 16.45 -32.75 19.62
CA ARG A 339 16.74 -33.04 21.04
C ARG A 339 16.30 -34.44 21.47
N GLY A 340 15.26 -35.02 20.84
CA GLY A 340 14.83 -36.39 21.10
C GLY A 340 15.80 -37.42 20.52
N GLN A 341 16.43 -37.13 19.37
CA GLN A 341 17.43 -38.01 18.74
C GLN A 341 18.79 -38.01 19.46
N GLU A 342 19.25 -36.84 19.99
CA GLU A 342 20.45 -36.75 20.77
C GLU A 342 20.36 -37.54 22.09
N LYS A 343 19.21 -37.56 22.77
CA LYS A 343 19.01 -38.35 23.97
C LYS A 343 19.02 -39.85 23.71
N SER A 344 18.55 -40.31 22.56
CA SER A 344 18.53 -41.75 22.20
C SER A 344 19.92 -42.27 21.77
N GLN A 345 20.87 -41.42 21.43
CA GLN A 345 22.27 -41.82 21.13
C GLN A 345 23.20 -41.77 22.33
N SER A 346 22.82 -41.09 23.42
CA SER A 346 23.61 -41.05 24.68
C SER A 346 23.28 -42.17 25.68
N GLU A 347 22.25 -42.98 25.40
CA GLU A 347 21.84 -44.13 26.24
C GLU A 347 22.19 -45.49 25.59
N LYS A 348 23.02 -45.53 24.57
CA LYS A 348 23.63 -46.73 24.02
C LYS A 348 25.15 -46.66 24.22
#